data_a9dcb1864619eb964a5873923d0aac62
#
_entry.id   a9dcb1864619eb964a5873923d0aac62
#
_cell.length_a   1.000
_cell.length_b   1.000
_cell.length_c   1.000
_cell.angle_alpha   90.00
_cell.angle_beta   90.00
_cell.angle_gamma   90.00
#
_symmetry.space_group_name_H-M   'P 1'
#
loop_
_entity.id
_entity.type
_entity.pdbx_description
1 polymer ?
#
loop_
_entity_poly.entity_id
_entity_poly.type
_entity_poly.pdbx_seq_one_letter_code
_entity_poly.pdbx_strand_id
1 'polypeptide(L)'
;MGRRSKLSSPAAAIDGASSSTMVPVKKVPALNTAYNSGMLHSIAGDWNPNIKGVFSGIGMEELCKIKDMGNNNRIFSMSMLARIDPKDMKMYMGDGNHVVVNYREVAKCLGLSPCGRKIDIPGGAYLANREGLLENLHAILATTMSRASRIPVVKVKKIIQNASKVAIVGAEKEKMIVACTIIAASTFLLPRGAHAKIANEILPVLAEPTQISDYDFCDYVVEGLREGAAKLWEDLLHDPSQLSLQGCLVIPQIIFCDYLEHRMEGRETLSFPRLASYSDLMMKLQIRKHAARHGVDTGFEVHFSP
;
A
#
# COMPACT_ATOMS: atom_id res chain seq x y z
N MET A 1 -20.76 68.63 -33.72
CA MET A 1 -19.56 67.82 -33.89
C MET A 1 -19.30 67.13 -32.58
N GLY A 2 -19.69 65.87 -32.41
CA GLY A 2 -19.57 65.07 -31.20
C GLY A 2 -19.00 63.72 -31.56
N ARG A 3 -17.75 63.48 -31.14
CA ARG A 3 -17.07 62.18 -31.30
C ARG A 3 -17.58 61.24 -30.21
N ARG A 4 -18.19 60.13 -30.58
CA ARG A 4 -18.47 58.97 -29.73
C ARG A 4 -17.22 58.09 -29.68
N SER A 5 -16.62 57.95 -28.50
CA SER A 5 -15.61 56.98 -28.20
C SER A 5 -16.24 55.61 -27.93
N LYS A 6 -15.88 54.60 -28.71
CA LYS A 6 -16.22 53.19 -28.44
C LYS A 6 -15.26 52.65 -27.38
N LEU A 7 -15.78 52.29 -26.21
CA LEU A 7 -15.10 51.42 -25.25
C LEU A 7 -15.28 49.97 -25.71
N SER A 8 -14.19 49.35 -26.13
CA SER A 8 -14.11 47.92 -26.34
C SER A 8 -13.58 47.27 -25.06
N SER A 9 -14.43 46.50 -24.38
CA SER A 9 -13.96 45.57 -23.30
C SER A 9 -13.28 44.37 -23.91
N PRO A 10 -12.13 43.96 -23.40
CA PRO A 10 -11.57 42.66 -23.75
C PRO A 10 -12.22 41.61 -22.88
N ALA A 11 -12.95 40.67 -23.48
CA ALA A 11 -13.33 39.42 -22.85
C ALA A 11 -12.07 38.57 -22.71
N ALA A 12 -11.64 38.36 -21.47
CA ALA A 12 -10.60 37.39 -21.17
C ALA A 12 -11.21 36.00 -21.29
N ALA A 13 -10.87 35.28 -22.33
CA ALA A 13 -11.09 33.85 -22.45
C ALA A 13 -10.12 33.16 -21.49
N ILE A 14 -10.65 32.51 -20.45
CA ILE A 14 -9.91 31.59 -19.60
C ILE A 14 -10.04 30.23 -20.27
N ASP A 15 -9.18 29.96 -21.25
CA ASP A 15 -8.94 28.59 -21.72
C ASP A 15 -7.99 27.89 -20.76
N GLY A 16 -8.55 27.33 -19.71
CA GLY A 16 -7.86 26.40 -18.79
C GLY A 16 -7.93 24.97 -19.32
N ALA A 17 -7.40 24.71 -20.50
CA ALA A 17 -7.16 23.34 -20.94
C ALA A 17 -5.98 22.79 -20.14
N SER A 18 -6.27 21.99 -19.12
CA SER A 18 -5.31 21.16 -18.41
C SER A 18 -4.68 20.17 -19.40
N SER A 19 -3.53 20.51 -19.95
CA SER A 19 -2.76 19.61 -20.81
C SER A 19 -2.10 18.56 -19.94
N SER A 20 -2.64 17.34 -19.91
CA SER A 20 -1.96 16.20 -19.32
C SER A 20 -0.69 15.90 -20.12
N THR A 21 0.47 16.10 -19.51
CA THR A 21 1.75 15.83 -20.15
C THR A 21 1.99 14.33 -20.12
N MET A 22 1.86 13.65 -21.27
CA MET A 22 2.23 12.25 -21.42
C MET A 22 3.76 12.17 -21.55
N VAL A 23 4.41 11.48 -20.62
CA VAL A 23 5.84 11.13 -20.74
C VAL A 23 5.95 9.71 -21.30
N PRO A 24 6.36 9.53 -22.57
CA PRO A 24 6.53 8.20 -23.12
C PRO A 24 7.76 7.52 -22.50
N VAL A 25 7.53 6.50 -21.69
CA VAL A 25 8.61 5.66 -21.14
C VAL A 25 9.09 4.71 -22.25
N LYS A 26 10.14 5.11 -22.96
CA LYS A 26 10.72 4.34 -24.09
C LYS A 26 11.37 3.02 -23.66
N LYS A 27 11.67 2.81 -22.39
CA LYS A 27 12.31 1.60 -21.85
C LYS A 27 11.66 1.28 -20.49
N VAL A 28 11.29 0.02 -20.30
CA VAL A 28 10.75 -0.42 -19.01
C VAL A 28 11.81 -0.19 -17.93
N PRO A 29 11.54 0.67 -16.92
CA PRO A 29 12.50 0.96 -15.87
C PRO A 29 12.74 -0.26 -14.97
N ALA A 30 13.87 -0.28 -14.27
CA ALA A 30 14.10 -1.24 -13.21
C ALA A 30 13.17 -0.91 -12.02
N LEU A 31 12.18 -1.76 -11.77
CA LEU A 31 11.19 -1.57 -10.71
C LEU A 31 11.60 -2.35 -9.45
N ASN A 32 11.90 -1.62 -8.38
CA ASN A 32 12.25 -2.19 -7.08
C ASN A 32 11.07 -2.05 -6.12
N THR A 33 10.74 -3.14 -5.42
CA THR A 33 9.72 -3.12 -4.36
C THR A 33 9.98 -4.19 -3.32
N ALA A 34 9.72 -3.88 -2.05
CA ALA A 34 9.65 -4.84 -0.96
C ALA A 34 8.23 -5.44 -0.79
N TYR A 35 7.24 -4.96 -1.56
CA TYR A 35 5.90 -5.52 -1.51
C TYR A 35 5.93 -7.02 -1.85
N ASN A 36 5.41 -7.83 -0.93
CA ASN A 36 5.45 -9.28 -1.03
C ASN A 36 4.19 -9.91 -0.40
N SER A 37 3.10 -9.92 -1.16
CA SER A 37 1.87 -10.59 -0.76
C SER A 37 2.07 -12.10 -0.58
N GLY A 38 2.96 -12.70 -1.36
CA GLY A 38 3.29 -14.12 -1.28
C GLY A 38 3.95 -14.50 0.06
N MET A 39 4.66 -13.57 0.72
CA MET A 39 5.16 -13.83 2.06
C MET A 39 4.03 -13.93 3.08
N LEU A 40 3.07 -13.02 3.03
CA LEU A 40 1.89 -13.06 3.89
C LEU A 40 1.06 -14.31 3.58
N HIS A 41 0.80 -14.60 2.30
CA HIS A 41 0.08 -15.80 1.86
C HIS A 41 0.79 -17.10 2.28
N SER A 42 2.12 -17.17 2.20
CA SER A 42 2.88 -18.36 2.60
C SER A 42 2.83 -18.63 4.11
N ILE A 43 2.66 -17.58 4.91
CA ILE A 43 2.39 -17.71 6.34
C ILE A 43 0.92 -18.10 6.53
N ALA A 44 0.02 -17.54 5.70
CA ALA A 44 -1.41 -17.84 5.68
C ALA A 44 -1.73 -19.29 5.27
N GLY A 45 -1.03 -19.85 4.29
CA GLY A 45 -1.29 -21.21 3.79
C GLY A 45 -1.09 -22.31 4.84
N ASP A 46 -0.14 -22.08 5.75
CA ASP A 46 0.15 -22.97 6.89
C ASP A 46 -0.56 -22.50 8.18
N TRP A 47 -1.63 -21.71 8.07
CA TRP A 47 -2.25 -21.07 9.21
C TRP A 47 -2.75 -22.08 10.24
N ASN A 48 -1.89 -22.32 11.22
CA ASN A 48 -2.29 -22.84 12.50
C ASN A 48 -3.41 -21.94 13.09
N PRO A 49 -4.51 -22.51 13.64
CA PRO A 49 -5.56 -21.75 14.32
C PRO A 49 -5.03 -20.73 15.33
N ASN A 50 -3.90 -21.04 15.99
CA ASN A 50 -3.26 -20.14 16.94
C ASN A 50 -2.76 -18.85 16.29
N ILE A 51 -2.19 -18.91 15.07
CA ILE A 51 -1.73 -17.73 14.33
C ILE A 51 -2.92 -16.88 13.87
N LYS A 52 -3.99 -17.52 13.37
CA LYS A 52 -5.24 -16.82 13.07
C LYS A 52 -5.78 -16.08 14.29
N GLY A 53 -5.76 -16.72 15.46
CA GLY A 53 -6.15 -16.09 16.73
C GLY A 53 -5.31 -14.87 17.08
N VAL A 54 -3.99 -14.88 16.76
CA VAL A 54 -3.13 -13.71 16.93
C VAL A 54 -3.55 -12.58 16.00
N PHE A 55 -3.75 -12.87 14.70
CA PHE A 55 -4.21 -11.85 13.73
C PHE A 55 -5.59 -11.29 14.08
N SER A 56 -6.51 -12.14 14.56
CA SER A 56 -7.82 -11.71 15.06
C SER A 56 -7.68 -10.78 16.27
N GLY A 57 -6.81 -11.14 17.22
CA GLY A 57 -6.54 -10.33 18.41
C GLY A 57 -5.95 -8.95 18.15
N ILE A 58 -5.30 -8.74 17.01
CA ILE A 58 -4.77 -7.43 16.58
C ILE A 58 -5.62 -6.74 15.51
N GLY A 59 -6.83 -7.23 15.24
CA GLY A 59 -7.75 -6.62 14.28
C GLY A 59 -7.36 -6.79 12.80
N MET A 60 -6.50 -7.78 12.49
CA MET A 60 -6.00 -8.06 11.14
C MET A 60 -6.46 -9.43 10.59
N GLU A 61 -7.51 -10.01 11.14
CA GLU A 61 -8.01 -11.35 10.76
C GLU A 61 -8.28 -11.48 9.26
N GLU A 62 -8.81 -10.43 8.65
CA GLU A 62 -9.19 -10.43 7.25
C GLU A 62 -7.98 -10.56 6.30
N LEU A 63 -6.78 -10.16 6.74
CA LEU A 63 -5.55 -10.39 5.98
C LEU A 63 -5.22 -11.88 5.82
N CYS A 64 -5.78 -12.73 6.68
CA CYS A 64 -5.65 -14.18 6.57
C CYS A 64 -6.38 -14.76 5.35
N LYS A 65 -7.28 -14.00 4.74
CA LYS A 65 -8.04 -14.41 3.55
C LYS A 65 -7.32 -14.06 2.23
N ILE A 66 -6.11 -13.47 2.32
CA ILE A 66 -5.34 -13.14 1.12
C ILE A 66 -5.11 -14.38 0.27
N LYS A 67 -5.43 -14.29 -1.01
CA LYS A 67 -5.10 -15.32 -1.98
C LYS A 67 -3.67 -15.13 -2.49
N ASP A 68 -3.14 -16.15 -3.14
CA ASP A 68 -1.87 -16.01 -3.84
C ASP A 68 -2.02 -14.95 -4.95
N MET A 69 -1.34 -13.84 -4.74
CA MET A 69 -1.30 -12.71 -5.69
C MET A 69 -0.13 -12.84 -6.67
N GLY A 70 0.61 -13.95 -6.61
CA GLY A 70 1.75 -14.21 -7.47
C GLY A 70 2.85 -13.16 -7.37
N ASN A 71 3.69 -13.12 -8.37
CA ASN A 71 4.59 -12.00 -8.59
C ASN A 71 3.79 -10.84 -9.15
N ASN A 72 3.42 -9.91 -8.28
CA ASN A 72 2.67 -8.73 -8.62
C ASN A 72 3.21 -8.09 -9.92
N ASN A 73 2.33 -7.83 -10.88
CA ASN A 73 2.75 -7.14 -12.10
C ASN A 73 3.23 -5.73 -11.73
N ARG A 74 4.55 -5.57 -11.62
CA ARG A 74 5.17 -4.33 -11.14
C ARG A 74 4.85 -3.15 -12.03
N ILE A 75 4.71 -3.36 -13.35
CA ILE A 75 4.33 -2.31 -14.31
C ILE A 75 2.91 -1.85 -14.02
N PHE A 76 1.98 -2.79 -13.80
CA PHE A 76 0.62 -2.46 -13.43
C PHE A 76 0.55 -1.75 -12.07
N SER A 77 1.31 -2.22 -11.08
CA SER A 77 1.42 -1.56 -9.78
C SER A 77 1.92 -0.12 -9.90
N MET A 78 2.96 0.09 -10.71
CA MET A 78 3.49 1.43 -11.02
C MET A 78 2.45 2.32 -11.67
N SER A 79 1.79 1.82 -12.71
CA SER A 79 0.74 2.55 -13.43
C SER A 79 -0.42 2.94 -12.51
N MET A 80 -0.85 2.06 -11.61
CA MET A 80 -1.93 2.34 -10.66
C MET A 80 -1.50 3.33 -9.58
N LEU A 81 -0.29 3.20 -9.06
CA LEU A 81 0.26 4.14 -8.07
C LEU A 81 0.46 5.54 -8.67
N ALA A 82 0.94 5.62 -9.91
CA ALA A 82 1.15 6.89 -10.62
C ALA A 82 -0.17 7.66 -10.90
N ARG A 83 -1.32 6.98 -10.88
CA ARG A 83 -2.64 7.61 -11.04
C ARG A 83 -3.13 8.31 -9.78
N ILE A 84 -2.44 8.16 -8.65
CA ILE A 84 -2.82 8.79 -7.39
C ILE A 84 -2.15 10.16 -7.30
N ASP A 85 -2.96 11.22 -7.21
CA ASP A 85 -2.46 12.54 -6.84
C ASP A 85 -2.13 12.53 -5.33
N PRO A 86 -0.87 12.70 -4.91
CA PRO A 86 -0.51 12.67 -3.50
C PRO A 86 -1.04 13.85 -2.68
N LYS A 87 -1.50 14.93 -3.32
CA LYS A 87 -2.04 16.11 -2.61
C LYS A 87 -3.42 15.85 -2.03
N ASP A 88 -4.32 15.31 -2.84
CA ASP A 88 -5.71 15.08 -2.45
C ASP A 88 -6.13 13.61 -2.46
N MET A 89 -5.19 12.70 -2.74
CA MET A 89 -5.39 11.26 -2.82
C MET A 89 -6.47 10.83 -3.82
N LYS A 90 -6.69 11.60 -4.86
CA LYS A 90 -7.53 11.21 -5.98
C LYS A 90 -6.78 10.25 -6.90
N MET A 91 -7.35 9.09 -7.12
CA MET A 91 -6.88 8.13 -8.12
C MET A 91 -7.69 8.30 -9.40
N TYR A 92 -7.04 8.67 -10.48
CA TYR A 92 -7.69 8.91 -11.77
C TYR A 92 -7.94 7.58 -12.51
N MET A 93 -9.21 7.39 -12.93
CA MET A 93 -9.69 6.17 -13.58
C MET A 93 -9.73 6.26 -15.10
N GLY A 94 -9.50 7.43 -15.66
CA GLY A 94 -9.74 7.80 -17.04
C GLY A 94 -11.10 8.50 -17.22
N ASP A 95 -11.34 9.10 -18.41
CA ASP A 95 -12.57 9.80 -18.77
C ASP A 95 -13.02 10.88 -17.75
N GLY A 96 -12.07 11.53 -17.06
CA GLY A 96 -12.35 12.53 -16.04
C GLY A 96 -12.86 11.98 -14.70
N ASN A 97 -13.03 10.67 -14.57
CA ASN A 97 -13.48 10.06 -13.31
C ASN A 97 -12.31 9.86 -12.35
N HIS A 98 -12.59 9.90 -11.05
CA HIS A 98 -11.62 9.61 -10.00
C HIS A 98 -12.29 8.95 -8.78
N VAL A 99 -11.49 8.26 -8.00
CA VAL A 99 -11.86 7.70 -6.70
C VAL A 99 -10.91 8.27 -5.65
N VAL A 100 -11.43 8.73 -4.52
CA VAL A 100 -10.60 9.22 -3.42
C VAL A 100 -10.11 8.02 -2.61
N VAL A 101 -8.79 7.81 -2.58
CA VAL A 101 -8.14 6.76 -1.79
C VAL A 101 -8.04 7.25 -0.34
N ASN A 102 -8.90 6.77 0.51
CA ASN A 102 -8.97 7.16 1.92
C ASN A 102 -9.06 5.92 2.84
N TYR A 103 -9.02 6.13 4.16
CA TYR A 103 -9.08 5.07 5.14
C TYR A 103 -10.31 4.14 4.99
N ARG A 104 -11.45 4.65 4.49
CA ARG A 104 -12.66 3.84 4.28
C ARG A 104 -12.49 2.90 3.08
N GLU A 105 -11.88 3.36 2.01
CA GLU A 105 -11.57 2.51 0.85
C GLU A 105 -10.52 1.45 1.22
N VAL A 106 -9.50 1.80 2.01
CA VAL A 106 -8.54 0.84 2.55
C VAL A 106 -9.24 -0.20 3.42
N ALA A 107 -10.13 0.22 4.32
CA ALA A 107 -10.92 -0.67 5.16
C ALA A 107 -11.76 -1.66 4.33
N LYS A 108 -12.44 -1.19 3.27
CA LYS A 108 -13.19 -2.05 2.35
C LYS A 108 -12.28 -3.05 1.64
N CYS A 109 -11.10 -2.62 1.22
CA CYS A 109 -10.16 -3.49 0.51
C CYS A 109 -9.57 -4.56 1.41
N LEU A 110 -9.11 -4.19 2.60
CA LEU A 110 -8.33 -5.07 3.49
C LEU A 110 -9.15 -5.70 4.62
N GLY A 111 -10.34 -5.17 4.93
CA GLY A 111 -11.13 -5.59 6.08
C GLY A 111 -10.56 -5.16 7.42
N LEU A 112 -9.69 -4.16 7.44
CA LEU A 112 -9.16 -3.58 8.66
C LEU A 112 -10.15 -2.58 9.26
N SER A 113 -10.10 -2.40 10.59
CA SER A 113 -10.89 -1.37 11.26
C SER A 113 -10.31 0.02 10.93
N PRO A 114 -11.13 0.97 10.44
CA PRO A 114 -10.70 2.33 10.17
C PRO A 114 -10.82 3.24 11.40
N CYS A 115 -10.52 2.71 12.56
CA CYS A 115 -10.64 3.37 13.87
C CYS A 115 -9.41 3.10 14.71
N GLY A 116 -9.00 4.06 15.52
CA GLY A 116 -7.91 3.91 16.45
C GLY A 116 -6.98 5.11 16.51
N ARG A 117 -5.88 4.94 17.24
CA ARG A 117 -4.82 5.94 17.34
C ARG A 117 -4.03 5.98 16.02
N LYS A 118 -3.72 7.19 15.55
CA LYS A 118 -2.85 7.33 14.38
C LYS A 118 -1.45 6.80 14.67
N ILE A 119 -0.87 6.19 13.66
CA ILE A 119 0.55 5.83 13.67
C ILE A 119 1.28 7.03 13.10
N ASP A 120 1.87 7.83 13.98
CA ASP A 120 2.59 9.03 13.58
C ASP A 120 3.84 8.65 12.79
N ILE A 121 4.02 9.29 11.64
CA ILE A 121 5.28 9.25 10.91
C ILE A 121 6.22 10.24 11.59
N PRO A 122 7.23 9.79 12.33
CA PRO A 122 7.94 10.64 13.25
C PRO A 122 8.80 11.70 12.57
N GLY A 123 8.65 12.95 13.01
CA GLY A 123 9.68 13.97 12.87
C GLY A 123 10.93 13.67 13.74
N GLY A 124 11.97 14.49 13.63
CA GLY A 124 13.29 14.23 14.20
C GLY A 124 13.42 13.89 15.71
N ALA A 125 12.43 14.22 16.56
CA ALA A 125 12.43 13.85 17.98
C ALA A 125 12.35 12.33 18.23
N TYR A 126 11.78 11.58 17.31
CA TYR A 126 11.63 10.14 17.39
C TYR A 126 12.96 9.38 17.23
N LEU A 127 13.90 9.94 16.50
CA LEU A 127 15.21 9.32 16.28
C LEU A 127 16.02 9.21 17.59
N ALA A 128 15.73 10.05 18.59
CA ALA A 128 16.43 10.05 19.86
C ALA A 128 16.19 8.80 20.72
N ASN A 129 15.03 8.13 20.59
CA ASN A 129 14.70 6.91 21.37
C ASN A 129 14.72 5.64 20.54
N ARG A 130 15.13 5.70 19.27
CA ARG A 130 15.08 4.58 18.33
C ARG A 130 15.86 3.35 18.82
N GLU A 131 17.02 3.56 19.43
CA GLU A 131 17.86 2.47 19.94
C GLU A 131 17.18 1.69 21.06
N GLY A 132 16.61 2.40 22.04
CA GLY A 132 15.85 1.78 23.13
C GLY A 132 14.63 0.98 22.63
N LEU A 133 13.91 1.50 21.61
CA LEU A 133 12.80 0.77 21.00
C LEU A 133 13.28 -0.49 20.28
N LEU A 134 14.43 -0.44 19.60
CA LEU A 134 15.01 -1.61 18.96
C LEU A 134 15.50 -2.65 19.98
N GLU A 135 16.11 -2.23 21.09
CA GLU A 135 16.51 -3.10 22.20
C GLU A 135 15.30 -3.82 22.79
N ASN A 136 14.22 -3.08 23.08
CA ASN A 136 12.96 -3.68 23.54
C ASN A 136 12.41 -4.68 22.53
N LEU A 137 12.38 -4.33 21.25
CA LEU A 137 11.93 -5.22 20.18
C LEU A 137 12.77 -6.50 20.10
N HIS A 138 14.10 -6.39 20.22
CA HIS A 138 14.98 -7.55 20.27
C HIS A 138 14.71 -8.43 21.49
N ALA A 139 14.43 -7.83 22.65
CA ALA A 139 14.07 -8.56 23.86
C ALA A 139 12.74 -9.33 23.67
N ILE A 140 11.69 -8.67 23.16
CA ILE A 140 10.40 -9.32 22.91
C ILE A 140 10.55 -10.48 21.92
N LEU A 141 11.28 -10.29 20.83
CA LEU A 141 11.47 -11.33 19.80
C LEU A 141 12.49 -12.40 20.20
N ALA A 142 13.13 -12.27 21.36
CA ALA A 142 14.22 -13.16 21.82
C ALA A 142 15.33 -13.30 20.76
N THR A 143 15.71 -12.19 20.15
CA THR A 143 16.76 -12.14 19.13
C THR A 143 18.00 -11.42 19.65
N THR A 144 19.17 -11.85 19.21
CA THR A 144 20.41 -11.17 19.57
C THR A 144 20.62 -9.92 18.73
N MET A 145 20.95 -8.81 19.37
CA MET A 145 21.40 -7.61 18.67
C MET A 145 22.69 -7.92 17.90
N SER A 146 22.65 -7.80 16.60
CA SER A 146 23.86 -7.69 15.79
C SER A 146 24.19 -6.20 15.61
N ARG A 147 25.46 -5.87 15.32
CA ARG A 147 25.89 -4.49 14.99
C ARG A 147 25.06 -3.84 13.86
N ALA A 148 24.40 -4.63 13.04
CA ALA A 148 23.38 -4.19 12.11
C ALA A 148 22.03 -4.14 12.85
N SER A 149 21.68 -3.00 13.36
CA SER A 149 20.49 -2.64 14.16
C SER A 149 19.13 -2.96 13.51
N ARG A 150 19.02 -3.93 12.61
CA ARG A 150 17.80 -4.24 11.85
C ARG A 150 17.54 -5.74 11.89
N ILE A 151 16.35 -6.09 12.37
CA ILE A 151 15.89 -7.48 12.36
C ILE A 151 15.44 -7.80 10.92
N PRO A 152 16.07 -8.75 10.22
CA PRO A 152 15.62 -9.17 8.91
C PRO A 152 14.23 -9.82 9.00
N VAL A 153 13.30 -9.38 8.14
CA VAL A 153 11.92 -9.92 8.11
C VAL A 153 11.90 -11.45 7.94
N VAL A 154 12.90 -12.02 7.25
CA VAL A 154 13.04 -13.48 7.11
C VAL A 154 13.26 -14.18 8.47
N LYS A 155 13.96 -13.54 9.43
CA LYS A 155 14.10 -14.10 10.80
C LYS A 155 12.76 -14.07 11.53
N VAL A 156 11.98 -12.99 11.36
CA VAL A 156 10.64 -12.87 11.94
C VAL A 156 9.70 -13.94 11.39
N LYS A 157 9.75 -14.20 10.08
CA LYS A 157 9.00 -15.31 9.48
C LYS A 157 9.31 -16.65 10.14
N LYS A 158 10.60 -16.95 10.40
CA LYS A 158 11.00 -18.18 11.09
C LYS A 158 10.45 -18.27 12.51
N ILE A 159 10.35 -17.16 13.23
CA ILE A 159 9.72 -17.11 14.56
C ILE A 159 8.28 -17.60 14.48
N ILE A 160 7.50 -17.07 13.53
CA ILE A 160 6.09 -17.46 13.32
C ILE A 160 5.98 -18.96 12.96
N GLN A 161 6.81 -19.43 12.03
CA GLN A 161 6.80 -20.83 11.60
C GLN A 161 7.18 -21.82 12.72
N ASN A 162 8.10 -21.44 13.59
CA ASN A 162 8.50 -22.29 14.72
C ASN A 162 7.44 -22.33 15.83
N ALA A 163 6.79 -21.21 16.11
CA ALA A 163 5.75 -21.09 17.15
C ALA A 163 4.46 -21.83 16.78
N SER A 164 4.23 -22.12 15.50
CA SER A 164 3.02 -22.84 15.07
C SER A 164 2.85 -24.23 15.69
N LYS A 165 3.89 -24.75 16.38
CA LYS A 165 3.91 -26.07 17.00
C LYS A 165 3.64 -26.06 18.52
N VAL A 166 3.52 -24.88 19.12
CA VAL A 166 3.42 -24.72 20.58
C VAL A 166 2.21 -23.86 20.93
N ALA A 167 1.63 -24.06 22.13
CA ALA A 167 0.57 -23.19 22.63
C ALA A 167 1.09 -21.76 22.81
N ILE A 168 0.37 -20.78 22.25
CA ILE A 168 0.77 -19.36 22.24
C ILE A 168 0.13 -18.66 23.45
N VAL A 169 0.86 -18.61 24.56
CA VAL A 169 0.42 -18.02 25.83
C VAL A 169 1.51 -17.10 26.44
N GLY A 170 1.12 -16.17 27.30
CA GLY A 170 2.07 -15.31 28.03
C GLY A 170 3.02 -14.54 27.10
N ALA A 171 4.30 -14.52 27.42
CA ALA A 171 5.33 -13.82 26.65
C ALA A 171 5.44 -14.32 25.19
N GLU A 172 5.15 -15.60 24.93
CA GLU A 172 5.12 -16.12 23.55
C GLU A 172 3.99 -15.49 22.74
N LYS A 173 2.85 -15.16 23.39
CA LYS A 173 1.75 -14.45 22.73
C LYS A 173 2.17 -13.02 22.30
N GLU A 174 2.83 -12.26 23.16
CA GLU A 174 3.34 -10.92 22.83
C GLU A 174 4.35 -10.99 21.70
N LYS A 175 5.29 -11.92 21.77
CA LYS A 175 6.26 -12.17 20.71
C LYS A 175 5.60 -12.48 19.37
N MET A 176 4.55 -13.29 19.37
CA MET A 176 3.79 -13.61 18.16
C MET A 176 3.00 -12.44 17.62
N ILE A 177 2.38 -11.64 18.48
CA ILE A 177 1.69 -10.40 18.11
C ILE A 177 2.67 -9.47 17.38
N VAL A 178 3.83 -9.21 17.97
CA VAL A 178 4.87 -8.37 17.38
C VAL A 178 5.36 -8.95 16.05
N ALA A 179 5.65 -10.24 15.98
CA ALA A 179 6.12 -10.90 14.78
C ALA A 179 5.10 -10.82 13.62
N CYS A 180 3.82 -11.07 13.89
CA CYS A 180 2.74 -10.99 12.92
C CYS A 180 2.55 -9.55 12.41
N THR A 181 2.58 -8.57 13.32
CA THR A 181 2.48 -7.14 12.96
C THR A 181 3.65 -6.70 12.09
N ILE A 182 4.88 -7.11 12.40
CA ILE A 182 6.06 -6.81 11.56
C ILE A 182 5.87 -7.36 10.15
N ILE A 183 5.46 -8.62 10.02
CA ILE A 183 5.25 -9.23 8.70
C ILE A 183 4.17 -8.47 7.94
N ALA A 184 3.00 -8.24 8.54
CA ALA A 184 1.92 -7.51 7.89
C ALA A 184 2.36 -6.10 7.47
N ALA A 185 2.93 -5.32 8.38
CA ALA A 185 3.34 -3.95 8.11
C ALA A 185 4.48 -3.88 7.09
N SER A 186 5.55 -4.65 7.26
CA SER A 186 6.78 -4.47 6.48
C SER A 186 6.76 -5.11 5.10
N THR A 187 5.87 -6.08 4.84
CA THR A 187 5.82 -6.79 3.56
C THR A 187 4.55 -6.53 2.76
N PHE A 188 3.50 -6.04 3.42
CA PHE A 188 2.20 -5.91 2.80
C PHE A 188 1.57 -4.53 2.97
N LEU A 189 1.36 -4.04 4.21
CA LEU A 189 0.65 -2.78 4.46
C LEU A 189 1.47 -1.55 4.05
N LEU A 190 2.75 -1.50 4.43
CA LEU A 190 3.65 -0.41 4.07
C LEU A 190 5.08 -0.92 3.83
N PRO A 191 5.30 -1.72 2.79
CA PRO A 191 6.66 -2.09 2.38
C PRO A 191 7.41 -0.87 1.87
N ARG A 192 8.63 -0.66 2.38
CA ARG A 192 9.49 0.47 2.03
C ARG A 192 10.74 0.02 1.28
N GLY A 193 10.95 0.60 0.09
CA GLY A 193 12.15 0.38 -0.71
C GLY A 193 12.29 -1.01 -1.30
N ALA A 194 13.53 -1.40 -1.64
CA ALA A 194 13.83 -2.67 -2.31
C ALA A 194 13.86 -3.89 -1.38
N HIS A 195 13.99 -3.67 -0.08
CA HIS A 195 14.10 -4.73 0.91
C HIS A 195 13.09 -4.52 2.03
N ALA A 196 12.42 -5.59 2.43
CA ALA A 196 11.52 -5.55 3.58
C ALA A 196 12.32 -5.23 4.85
N LYS A 197 12.07 -4.05 5.41
CA LYS A 197 12.68 -3.56 6.65
C LYS A 197 11.55 -3.12 7.57
N ILE A 198 11.77 -3.26 8.86
CA ILE A 198 10.85 -2.68 9.85
C ILE A 198 10.96 -1.16 9.72
N ALA A 199 9.84 -0.54 9.43
CA ALA A 199 9.74 0.91 9.33
C ALA A 199 9.90 1.53 10.71
N ASN A 200 10.60 2.66 10.80
CA ASN A 200 10.88 3.28 12.10
C ASN A 200 9.59 3.71 12.81
N GLU A 201 8.61 4.19 12.06
CA GLU A 201 7.32 4.67 12.56
C GLU A 201 6.49 3.60 13.26
N ILE A 202 6.71 2.32 12.95
CA ILE A 202 5.98 1.24 13.61
C ILE A 202 6.64 0.77 14.92
N LEU A 203 7.90 1.16 15.17
CA LEU A 203 8.61 0.71 16.38
C LEU A 203 7.89 1.06 17.70
N PRO A 204 7.29 2.24 17.89
CA PRO A 204 6.50 2.53 19.09
C PRO A 204 5.28 1.61 19.24
N VAL A 205 4.61 1.32 18.14
CA VAL A 205 3.46 0.41 18.12
C VAL A 205 3.88 -1.00 18.57
N LEU A 206 5.05 -1.45 18.12
CA LEU A 206 5.59 -2.78 18.46
C LEU A 206 6.10 -2.87 19.90
N ALA A 207 6.42 -1.74 20.53
CA ALA A 207 6.89 -1.68 21.92
C ALA A 207 5.77 -1.99 22.92
N GLU A 208 4.50 -1.86 22.52
CA GLU A 208 3.32 -2.11 23.34
C GLU A 208 2.41 -3.17 22.70
N PRO A 209 2.80 -4.47 22.72
CA PRO A 209 2.12 -5.51 21.95
C PRO A 209 0.63 -5.65 22.25
N THR A 210 0.21 -5.39 23.49
CA THR A 210 -1.18 -5.49 23.93
C THR A 210 -2.09 -4.38 23.42
N GLN A 211 -1.51 -3.29 22.90
CA GLN A 211 -2.22 -2.11 22.38
C GLN A 211 -2.21 -2.00 20.87
N ILE A 212 -1.65 -2.99 20.15
CA ILE A 212 -1.52 -2.94 18.68
C ILE A 212 -2.89 -2.82 18.00
N SER A 213 -3.95 -3.44 18.56
CA SER A 213 -5.32 -3.33 18.06
C SER A 213 -5.93 -1.92 18.17
N ASP A 214 -5.33 -1.05 18.97
CA ASP A 214 -5.83 0.30 19.20
C ASP A 214 -5.36 1.31 18.14
N TYR A 215 -4.53 0.88 17.19
CA TYR A 215 -3.98 1.73 16.15
C TYR A 215 -4.76 1.64 14.83
N ASP A 216 -4.87 2.78 14.13
CA ASP A 216 -5.49 2.87 12.81
C ASP A 216 -4.49 2.50 11.70
N PHE A 217 -4.49 1.22 11.31
CA PHE A 217 -3.69 0.73 10.20
C PHE A 217 -4.24 1.14 8.83
N CYS A 218 -5.50 1.56 8.73
CA CYS A 218 -6.04 2.09 7.48
C CYS A 218 -5.44 3.46 7.15
N ASP A 219 -5.38 4.37 8.14
CA ASP A 219 -4.73 5.67 7.98
C ASP A 219 -3.24 5.50 7.67
N TYR A 220 -2.56 4.58 8.36
CA TYR A 220 -1.16 4.23 8.10
C TYR A 220 -0.91 3.78 6.64
N VAL A 221 -1.81 2.97 6.07
CA VAL A 221 -1.74 2.55 4.67
C VAL A 221 -1.98 3.71 3.71
N VAL A 222 -2.94 4.59 4.01
CA VAL A 222 -3.23 5.79 3.19
C VAL A 222 -2.01 6.70 3.12
N GLU A 223 -1.39 7.00 4.27
CA GLU A 223 -0.19 7.86 4.31
C GLU A 223 0.99 7.19 3.58
N GLY A 224 1.14 5.88 3.70
CA GLY A 224 2.15 5.15 2.95
C GLY A 224 1.94 5.15 1.43
N LEU A 225 0.69 5.12 0.97
CA LEU A 225 0.36 5.27 -0.45
C LEU A 225 0.60 6.71 -0.93
N ARG A 226 0.29 7.72 -0.10
CA ARG A 226 0.58 9.13 -0.37
C ARG A 226 2.07 9.37 -0.59
N GLU A 227 2.91 8.90 0.34
CA GLU A 227 4.36 9.00 0.23
C GLU A 227 4.90 8.22 -0.97
N GLY A 228 4.37 7.01 -1.21
CA GLY A 228 4.76 6.18 -2.34
C GLY A 228 4.44 6.83 -3.69
N ALA A 229 3.25 7.45 -3.83
CA ALA A 229 2.85 8.17 -5.02
C ALA A 229 3.71 9.43 -5.22
N ALA A 230 3.92 10.23 -4.17
CA ALA A 230 4.76 11.42 -4.24
C ALA A 230 6.19 11.08 -4.68
N LYS A 231 6.77 10.04 -4.07
CA LYS A 231 8.11 9.58 -4.46
C LYS A 231 8.16 9.06 -5.88
N LEU A 232 7.17 8.30 -6.32
CA LEU A 232 7.11 7.80 -7.69
C LEU A 232 7.03 8.96 -8.70
N TRP A 233 6.24 9.99 -8.41
CA TRP A 233 6.15 11.17 -9.27
C TRP A 233 7.49 11.91 -9.34
N GLU A 234 8.17 12.08 -8.21
CA GLU A 234 9.52 12.67 -8.16
C GLU A 234 10.52 11.86 -8.96
N ASP A 235 10.57 10.53 -8.75
CA ASP A 235 11.48 9.62 -9.46
C ASP A 235 11.22 9.66 -10.99
N LEU A 236 9.96 9.68 -11.42
CA LEU A 236 9.60 9.76 -12.84
C LEU A 236 10.00 11.07 -13.51
N LEU A 237 10.03 12.18 -12.76
CA LEU A 237 10.44 13.48 -13.27
C LEU A 237 11.97 13.64 -13.35
N HIS A 238 12.72 13.01 -12.42
CA HIS A 238 14.17 13.22 -12.29
C HIS A 238 14.98 12.08 -12.91
N ASP A 239 14.69 10.82 -12.56
CA ASP A 239 15.38 9.64 -13.08
C ASP A 239 14.45 8.44 -13.23
N PRO A 240 13.80 8.29 -14.39
CA PRO A 240 12.89 7.17 -14.63
C PRO A 240 13.59 5.82 -14.84
N SER A 241 14.94 5.75 -14.77
CA SER A 241 15.68 4.50 -15.02
C SER A 241 15.57 3.50 -13.88
N GLN A 242 15.41 3.97 -12.64
CA GLN A 242 15.27 3.15 -11.43
C GLN A 242 14.14 3.69 -10.55
N LEU A 243 13.03 2.98 -10.53
CA LEU A 243 11.87 3.38 -9.75
C LEU A 243 11.71 2.50 -8.52
N SER A 244 11.38 3.11 -7.38
CA SER A 244 11.08 2.41 -6.13
C SER A 244 9.60 2.50 -5.82
N LEU A 245 8.89 1.36 -5.89
CA LEU A 245 7.48 1.28 -5.54
C LEU A 245 7.33 1.01 -4.05
N GLN A 246 6.60 1.87 -3.37
CA GLN A 246 6.34 1.81 -1.93
C GLN A 246 4.83 1.81 -1.65
N GLY A 247 4.45 1.37 -0.45
CA GLY A 247 3.06 1.31 -0.02
C GLY A 247 2.35 -0.01 -0.36
N CYS A 248 1.10 -0.11 0.05
CA CYS A 248 0.24 -1.27 -0.18
C CYS A 248 -0.25 -1.31 -1.64
N LEU A 249 0.59 -1.79 -2.54
CA LEU A 249 0.37 -1.73 -3.99
C LEU A 249 -0.89 -2.45 -4.47
N VAL A 250 -1.45 -3.34 -3.66
CA VAL A 250 -2.70 -4.05 -4.01
C VAL A 250 -3.92 -3.13 -3.93
N ILE A 251 -3.91 -2.12 -3.06
CA ILE A 251 -5.06 -1.22 -2.87
C ILE A 251 -5.44 -0.49 -4.17
N PRO A 252 -4.54 0.27 -4.83
CA PRO A 252 -4.88 0.94 -6.06
C PRO A 252 -5.26 -0.05 -7.18
N GLN A 253 -4.72 -1.27 -7.18
CA GLN A 253 -5.11 -2.30 -8.14
C GLN A 253 -6.53 -2.79 -7.92
N ILE A 254 -6.92 -3.07 -6.66
CA ILE A 254 -8.29 -3.48 -6.30
C ILE A 254 -9.28 -2.37 -6.66
N ILE A 255 -9.00 -1.13 -6.24
CA ILE A 255 -9.88 0.02 -6.54
C ILE A 255 -10.10 0.16 -8.05
N PHE A 256 -9.04 0.00 -8.84
CA PHE A 256 -9.15 0.06 -10.30
C PHE A 256 -9.96 -1.11 -10.88
N CYS A 257 -9.72 -2.33 -10.40
CA CYS A 257 -10.49 -3.50 -10.84
C CYS A 257 -11.96 -3.40 -10.46
N ASP A 258 -12.28 -2.95 -9.26
CA ASP A 258 -13.66 -2.69 -8.80
C ASP A 258 -14.35 -1.65 -9.69
N TYR A 259 -13.65 -0.56 -10.00
CA TYR A 259 -14.18 0.47 -10.90
C TYR A 259 -14.53 -0.10 -12.29
N LEU A 260 -13.66 -0.95 -12.84
CA LEU A 260 -13.90 -1.59 -14.13
C LEU A 260 -15.10 -2.56 -14.07
N GLU A 261 -15.19 -3.39 -13.02
CA GLU A 261 -16.30 -4.34 -12.85
C GLU A 261 -17.64 -3.63 -12.67
N HIS A 262 -17.69 -2.60 -11.83
CA HIS A 262 -18.90 -1.83 -11.61
C HIS A 262 -19.39 -1.16 -12.92
N ARG A 263 -18.50 -0.53 -13.65
CA ARG A 263 -18.84 0.19 -14.89
C ARG A 263 -19.21 -0.74 -16.03
N MET A 264 -18.66 -1.96 -16.08
CA MET A 264 -18.76 -2.86 -17.23
C MET A 264 -19.77 -3.98 -17.07
N GLU A 265 -19.95 -4.47 -15.86
CA GLU A 265 -20.76 -5.67 -15.59
C GLU A 265 -21.97 -5.39 -14.70
N GLY A 266 -22.12 -4.15 -14.18
CA GLY A 266 -23.23 -3.76 -13.31
C GLY A 266 -23.32 -4.58 -12.01
N ARG A 267 -22.21 -5.22 -11.61
CA ARG A 267 -22.19 -6.06 -10.41
C ARG A 267 -22.12 -5.21 -9.15
N GLU A 268 -23.22 -5.21 -8.39
CA GLU A 268 -23.33 -4.43 -7.14
C GLU A 268 -22.70 -5.08 -5.91
N THR A 269 -22.41 -6.39 -5.94
CA THR A 269 -22.02 -7.13 -4.72
C THR A 269 -20.66 -7.80 -4.84
N LEU A 270 -19.62 -7.03 -4.51
CA LEU A 270 -18.33 -7.61 -4.24
C LEU A 270 -18.28 -8.06 -2.77
N SER A 271 -17.71 -9.25 -2.51
CA SER A 271 -17.54 -9.74 -1.14
C SER A 271 -16.59 -8.84 -0.34
N PHE A 272 -16.81 -8.75 0.97
CA PHE A 272 -15.97 -8.00 1.89
C PHE A 272 -15.11 -8.99 2.71
N PRO A 273 -13.82 -8.76 2.90
CA PRO A 273 -13.01 -7.71 2.29
C PRO A 273 -12.74 -7.98 0.80
N ARG A 274 -12.55 -6.94 0.02
CA ARG A 274 -12.29 -7.03 -1.43
C ARG A 274 -11.08 -7.88 -1.76
N LEU A 275 -10.04 -7.81 -0.92
CA LEU A 275 -8.82 -8.62 -1.04
C LEU A 275 -9.10 -10.12 -1.18
N ALA A 276 -10.14 -10.63 -0.51
CA ALA A 276 -10.54 -12.03 -0.59
C ALA A 276 -11.14 -12.42 -1.96
N SER A 277 -11.65 -11.47 -2.72
CA SER A 277 -12.25 -11.69 -4.04
C SER A 277 -11.21 -11.78 -5.15
N TYR A 278 -10.04 -11.16 -4.99
CA TYR A 278 -9.02 -11.07 -6.02
C TYR A 278 -7.91 -12.10 -5.84
N SER A 279 -7.48 -12.70 -6.95
CA SER A 279 -6.27 -13.50 -7.08
C SER A 279 -5.42 -12.96 -8.24
N ASP A 280 -4.18 -13.38 -8.35
CA ASP A 280 -3.29 -13.01 -9.47
C ASP A 280 -3.96 -13.26 -10.83
N LEU A 281 -4.64 -14.42 -10.99
CA LEU A 281 -5.36 -14.74 -12.23
C LEU A 281 -6.50 -13.76 -12.52
N MET A 282 -7.31 -13.42 -11.50
CA MET A 282 -8.43 -12.48 -11.66
C MET A 282 -7.92 -11.11 -12.06
N MET A 283 -6.89 -10.59 -11.38
CA MET A 283 -6.29 -9.30 -11.75
C MET A 283 -5.72 -9.30 -13.17
N LYS A 284 -4.99 -10.34 -13.56
CA LYS A 284 -4.47 -10.47 -14.93
C LYS A 284 -5.58 -10.51 -15.98
N LEU A 285 -6.70 -11.16 -15.69
CA LEU A 285 -7.86 -11.18 -16.60
C LEU A 285 -8.49 -9.80 -16.75
N GLN A 286 -8.65 -9.04 -15.64
CA GLN A 286 -9.20 -7.68 -15.71
C GLN A 286 -8.27 -6.73 -16.48
N ILE A 287 -6.97 -6.81 -16.25
CA ILE A 287 -5.97 -6.04 -16.99
C ILE A 287 -6.06 -6.32 -18.50
N ARG A 288 -6.13 -7.62 -18.89
CA ARG A 288 -6.24 -8.01 -20.31
C ARG A 288 -7.55 -7.54 -20.93
N LYS A 289 -8.68 -7.67 -20.23
CA LYS A 289 -9.98 -7.16 -20.70
C LYS A 289 -9.94 -5.66 -20.94
N HIS A 290 -9.31 -4.90 -20.02
CA HIS A 290 -9.16 -3.46 -20.17
C HIS A 290 -8.28 -3.11 -21.37
N ALA A 291 -7.11 -3.73 -21.51
CA ALA A 291 -6.19 -3.52 -22.63
C ALA A 291 -6.86 -3.83 -23.99
N ALA A 292 -7.58 -4.94 -24.09
CA ALA A 292 -8.27 -5.35 -25.33
C ALA A 292 -9.36 -4.35 -25.76
N ARG A 293 -10.03 -3.68 -24.80
CA ARG A 293 -11.11 -2.71 -25.11
C ARG A 293 -10.61 -1.33 -25.52
N HIS A 294 -9.47 -0.92 -25.00
CA HIS A 294 -8.92 0.41 -25.25
C HIS A 294 -7.82 0.44 -26.32
N GLY A 295 -7.56 -0.72 -26.97
CA GLY A 295 -6.54 -0.81 -28.04
C GLY A 295 -5.11 -0.50 -27.56
N VAL A 296 -4.91 -0.48 -26.25
CA VAL A 296 -3.62 -0.19 -25.65
C VAL A 296 -2.79 -1.46 -25.72
N ASP A 297 -1.79 -1.46 -26.57
CA ASP A 297 -0.68 -2.40 -26.47
C ASP A 297 -0.15 -2.30 -25.03
N THR A 298 0.18 -3.41 -24.39
CA THR A 298 0.44 -3.58 -22.95
C THR A 298 1.44 -2.61 -22.27
N GLY A 299 1.83 -1.54 -22.95
CA GLY A 299 2.48 -0.36 -22.41
C GLY A 299 1.43 0.49 -21.68
N PHE A 300 1.36 0.38 -20.35
CA PHE A 300 0.52 1.27 -19.57
C PHE A 300 1.01 2.70 -19.73
N GLU A 301 0.18 3.54 -20.35
CA GLU A 301 0.42 4.97 -20.38
C GLU A 301 0.26 5.54 -18.97
N VAL A 302 1.27 6.21 -18.49
CA VAL A 302 1.23 6.88 -17.20
C VAL A 302 0.66 8.28 -17.44
N HIS A 303 -0.57 8.50 -17.00
CA HIS A 303 -1.20 9.82 -17.03
C HIS A 303 -0.81 10.59 -15.78
N PHE A 304 -0.07 11.67 -15.97
CA PHE A 304 0.18 12.67 -14.94
C PHE A 304 -0.83 13.80 -15.11
N SER A 305 -1.51 14.20 -14.03
CA SER A 305 -2.15 15.51 -13.96
C SER A 305 -1.17 16.45 -13.28
N PRO A 306 -0.77 17.57 -13.93
CA PRO A 306 0.15 18.53 -13.37
C PRO A 306 -0.43 19.29 -12.17
#